data_9d8476de852aa879428bfb82f168ee29
#
_entry.id   9d8476de852aa879428bfb82f168ee29
#
_cell.length_a   1.000
_cell.length_b   1.000
_cell.length_c   1.000
_cell.angle_alpha   90.00
_cell.angle_beta   90.00
_cell.angle_gamma   90.00
#
_symmetry.space_group_name_H-M   'P 1'
#
loop_
_entity.id
_entity.type
_entity.pdbx_description
1 polymer ?
#
loop_
_entity_poly.entity_id
_entity_poly.type
_entity_poly.pdbx_seq_one_letter_code
_entity_poly.pdbx_strand_id
1 'polypeptide(L)'
;DIIPYVKNWMRGQDNRFKRKVLKLFKGSGVKRRYSIMDVEEVFSKSSFEEKNNIYIHEATKLAEQSLKKSLKKANLLPSDIDYIITVSCTGFMIPSLDAYLINNLQMKQDIVRLPVTEMGCVAGVSGIIYGKNFLNANPNKRVAVVSVEAPTATFQLDNFSMDNIA
;
A
#
# COMPACT_ATOMS: atom_id res chain seq x y z
N ASP A 1 -10.21 -12.46 14.61
CA ASP A 1 -11.48 -11.99 14.00
C ASP A 1 -11.67 -10.50 14.26
N ILE A 2 -11.84 -9.71 13.20
CA ILE A 2 -12.00 -8.25 13.28
C ILE A 2 -13.44 -7.83 13.67
N ILE A 3 -14.44 -8.69 13.46
CA ILE A 3 -15.86 -8.33 13.62
C ILE A 3 -16.21 -7.82 15.03
N PRO A 4 -15.69 -8.37 16.12
CA PRO A 4 -15.93 -7.82 17.47
C PRO A 4 -15.48 -6.37 17.61
N TYR A 5 -14.30 -6.02 17.08
CA TYR A 5 -13.74 -4.66 17.10
C TYR A 5 -14.59 -3.69 16.28
N VAL A 6 -14.99 -4.10 15.09
CA VAL A 6 -15.88 -3.30 14.22
C VAL A 6 -17.22 -3.05 14.91
N LYS A 7 -17.81 -4.07 15.55
CA LYS A 7 -19.08 -3.91 16.30
C LYS A 7 -18.92 -2.96 17.49
N ASN A 8 -17.79 -3.05 18.21
CA ASN A 8 -17.50 -2.15 19.32
C ASN A 8 -17.31 -0.70 18.85
N TRP A 9 -16.56 -0.50 17.77
CA TRP A 9 -16.35 0.79 17.15
C TRP A 9 -17.66 1.44 16.73
N MET A 10 -18.63 0.68 16.20
CA MET A 10 -19.94 1.16 15.80
C MET A 10 -20.90 1.38 16.99
N ARG A 11 -20.48 1.19 18.25
CA ARG A 11 -21.33 1.36 19.40
C ARG A 11 -21.84 2.80 19.45
N GLY A 12 -23.15 3.00 19.52
CA GLY A 12 -23.76 4.34 19.46
C GLY A 12 -24.22 4.79 18.07
N GLN A 13 -23.79 4.14 17.01
CA GLN A 13 -24.29 4.42 15.66
C GLN A 13 -25.68 3.81 15.44
N ASP A 14 -26.43 4.37 14.49
CA ASP A 14 -27.77 3.86 14.15
C ASP A 14 -27.74 2.46 13.49
N ASN A 15 -28.88 1.78 13.50
CA ASN A 15 -29.01 0.44 12.96
C ASN A 15 -28.83 0.36 11.43
N ARG A 16 -29.09 1.44 10.70
CA ARG A 16 -28.93 1.51 9.24
C ARG A 16 -27.44 1.49 8.90
N PHE A 17 -26.64 2.32 9.59
CA PHE A 17 -25.18 2.35 9.45
C PHE A 17 -24.56 0.99 9.77
N LYS A 18 -24.88 0.42 10.95
CA LYS A 18 -24.39 -0.90 11.37
C LYS A 18 -24.66 -2.00 10.34
N ARG A 19 -25.87 -2.05 9.79
CA ARG A 19 -26.25 -3.01 8.76
C ARG A 19 -25.44 -2.81 7.46
N LYS A 20 -25.23 -1.58 7.03
CA LYS A 20 -24.41 -1.27 5.84
C LYS A 20 -22.99 -1.77 6.00
N VAL A 21 -22.32 -1.41 7.10
CA VAL A 21 -20.95 -1.82 7.38
C VAL A 21 -20.81 -3.33 7.40
N LEU A 22 -21.67 -4.04 8.17
CA LEU A 22 -21.62 -5.49 8.24
C LEU A 22 -21.94 -6.17 6.90
N LYS A 23 -22.79 -5.55 6.05
CA LYS A 23 -23.07 -6.04 4.71
C LYS A 23 -21.83 -5.92 3.81
N LEU A 24 -21.03 -4.86 3.91
CA LEU A 24 -19.76 -4.71 3.18
C LEU A 24 -18.79 -5.82 3.56
N PHE A 25 -18.58 -6.08 4.85
CA PHE A 25 -17.71 -7.16 5.32
C PHE A 25 -18.14 -8.54 4.79
N LYS A 26 -19.44 -8.84 4.82
CA LYS A 26 -19.98 -10.10 4.30
C LYS A 26 -19.93 -10.18 2.78
N GLY A 27 -20.27 -9.08 2.11
CA GLY A 27 -20.38 -9.02 0.65
C GLY A 27 -19.04 -9.00 -0.06
N SER A 28 -17.96 -8.61 0.63
CA SER A 28 -16.61 -8.55 0.04
C SER A 28 -16.07 -9.92 -0.38
N GLY A 29 -16.61 -11.03 0.16
CA GLY A 29 -16.11 -12.38 -0.08
C GLY A 29 -14.69 -12.66 0.42
N VAL A 30 -14.05 -11.68 1.05
CA VAL A 30 -12.67 -11.78 1.55
C VAL A 30 -12.67 -12.48 2.90
N LYS A 31 -12.01 -13.63 2.96
CA LYS A 31 -11.93 -14.46 4.18
C LYS A 31 -10.79 -14.08 5.12
N ARG A 32 -9.69 -13.56 4.56
CA ARG A 32 -8.48 -13.14 5.30
C ARG A 32 -7.92 -11.87 4.71
N ARG A 33 -7.38 -11.02 5.58
CA ARG A 33 -6.59 -9.83 5.22
C ARG A 33 -5.33 -9.82 6.07
N TYR A 34 -4.27 -9.24 5.53
CA TYR A 34 -3.07 -8.93 6.28
C TYR A 34 -3.14 -7.48 6.74
N SER A 35 -2.51 -7.20 7.86
CA SER A 35 -2.41 -5.86 8.42
C SER A 35 -0.94 -5.56 8.74
N ILE A 36 -0.56 -4.29 8.71
CA ILE A 36 0.77 -3.81 9.12
C ILE A 36 0.85 -3.51 10.61
N MET A 37 -0.26 -3.59 11.32
CA MET A 37 -0.38 -3.36 12.77
C MET A 37 -1.41 -4.33 13.35
N ASP A 38 -1.36 -4.53 14.66
CA ASP A 38 -2.32 -5.36 15.34
C ASP A 38 -3.72 -4.74 15.32
N VAL A 39 -4.74 -5.60 15.42
CA VAL A 39 -6.14 -5.17 15.32
C VAL A 39 -6.51 -4.19 16.44
N GLU A 40 -5.95 -4.37 17.60
CA GLU A 40 -6.08 -3.46 18.74
C GLU A 40 -5.56 -2.07 18.43
N GLU A 41 -4.40 -1.99 17.77
CA GLU A 41 -3.78 -0.73 17.35
C GLU A 41 -4.61 -0.01 16.29
N VAL A 42 -5.18 -0.76 15.32
CA VAL A 42 -6.07 -0.18 14.29
C VAL A 42 -7.25 0.55 14.94
N PHE A 43 -7.82 -0.03 16.02
CA PHE A 43 -8.95 0.52 16.75
C PHE A 43 -8.56 1.33 18.00
N SER A 44 -7.28 1.65 18.18
CA SER A 44 -6.81 2.57 19.22
C SER A 44 -6.94 4.04 18.76
N LYS A 45 -7.02 4.95 19.74
CA LYS A 45 -6.95 6.39 19.46
C LYS A 45 -5.49 6.77 19.19
N SER A 46 -5.05 6.62 17.96
CA SER A 46 -3.76 7.10 17.48
C SER A 46 -3.96 8.26 16.50
N SER A 47 -3.04 9.20 16.51
CA SER A 47 -3.02 10.31 15.56
C SER A 47 -2.75 9.80 14.14
N PHE A 48 -3.09 10.63 13.15
CA PHE A 48 -2.69 10.35 11.77
C PHE A 48 -1.16 10.23 11.64
N GLU A 49 -0.42 11.08 12.34
CA GLU A 49 1.05 11.06 12.35
C GLU A 49 1.60 9.72 12.84
N GLU A 50 1.10 9.20 13.96
CA GLU A 50 1.52 7.90 14.49
C GLU A 50 1.25 6.78 13.50
N LYS A 51 0.06 6.72 12.92
CA LYS A 51 -0.30 5.73 11.91
C LYS A 51 0.52 5.86 10.64
N ASN A 52 0.79 7.08 10.20
CA ASN A 52 1.61 7.33 9.02
C ASN A 52 3.09 6.94 9.26
N ASN A 53 3.61 7.12 10.46
CA ASN A 53 4.97 6.66 10.81
C ASN A 53 5.06 5.13 10.76
N ILE A 54 4.04 4.41 11.23
CA ILE A 54 3.95 2.94 11.08
C ILE A 54 3.89 2.56 9.61
N TYR A 55 3.06 3.27 8.81
CA TYR A 55 3.00 3.05 7.37
C TYR A 55 4.37 3.21 6.70
N ILE A 56 5.08 4.30 6.93
CA ILE A 56 6.39 4.57 6.33
C ILE A 56 7.35 3.40 6.61
N HIS A 57 7.41 2.96 7.86
CA HIS A 57 8.28 1.86 8.26
C HIS A 57 7.89 0.52 7.62
N GLU A 58 6.63 0.11 7.78
CA GLU A 58 6.19 -1.22 7.35
C GLU A 58 6.00 -1.32 5.84
N ALA A 59 5.51 -0.26 5.15
CA ALA A 59 5.39 -0.26 3.70
C ALA A 59 6.77 -0.33 3.03
N THR A 60 7.76 0.40 3.54
CA THR A 60 9.13 0.32 3.04
C THR A 60 9.70 -1.08 3.18
N LYS A 61 9.54 -1.71 4.35
CA LYS A 61 9.99 -3.08 4.63
C LYS A 61 9.31 -4.11 3.73
N LEU A 62 7.99 -4.02 3.56
CA LEU A 62 7.23 -4.93 2.70
C LEU A 62 7.61 -4.78 1.23
N ALA A 63 7.74 -3.54 0.75
CA ALA A 63 8.16 -3.25 -0.62
C ALA A 63 9.56 -3.78 -0.91
N GLU A 64 10.51 -3.53 0.00
CA GLU A 64 11.88 -4.05 -0.10
C GLU A 64 11.92 -5.57 -0.16
N GLN A 65 11.21 -6.25 0.75
CA GLN A 65 11.14 -7.71 0.76
C GLN A 65 10.50 -8.27 -0.52
N SER A 66 9.45 -7.63 -1.01
CA SER A 66 8.76 -8.03 -2.24
C SER A 66 9.67 -7.88 -3.45
N LEU A 67 10.34 -6.74 -3.57
CA LEU A 67 11.27 -6.47 -4.66
C LEU A 67 12.46 -7.43 -4.63
N LYS A 68 13.09 -7.66 -3.47
CA LYS A 68 14.17 -8.66 -3.31
C LYS A 68 13.73 -10.06 -3.76
N LYS A 69 12.53 -10.50 -3.36
CA LYS A 69 11.98 -11.80 -3.76
C LYS A 69 11.74 -11.88 -5.27
N SER A 70 11.24 -10.81 -5.87
CA SER A 70 11.00 -10.73 -7.32
C SER A 70 12.30 -10.79 -8.12
N LEU A 71 13.28 -9.97 -7.73
CA LEU A 71 14.62 -9.96 -8.36
C LEU A 71 15.29 -11.32 -8.26
N LYS A 72 15.26 -11.97 -7.09
CA LYS A 72 15.80 -13.32 -6.91
C LYS A 72 15.14 -14.33 -7.85
N LYS A 73 13.80 -14.27 -8.01
CA LYS A 73 13.08 -15.17 -8.94
C LYS A 73 13.44 -14.91 -10.41
N ALA A 74 13.73 -13.68 -10.76
CA ALA A 74 14.13 -13.28 -12.09
C ALA A 74 15.64 -13.49 -12.37
N ASN A 75 16.41 -13.92 -11.37
CA ASN A 75 17.88 -14.00 -11.41
C ASN A 75 18.53 -12.65 -11.79
N LEU A 76 18.04 -11.57 -11.17
CA LEU A 76 18.49 -10.21 -11.38
C LEU A 76 19.01 -9.60 -10.08
N LEU A 77 19.94 -8.65 -10.23
CA LEU A 77 20.43 -7.80 -9.16
C LEU A 77 19.63 -6.47 -9.12
N PRO A 78 19.58 -5.77 -7.99
CA PRO A 78 18.99 -4.43 -7.92
C PRO A 78 19.60 -3.45 -8.94
N SER A 79 20.90 -3.55 -9.20
CA SER A 79 21.62 -2.76 -10.20
C SER A 79 21.24 -3.06 -11.65
N ASP A 80 20.49 -4.13 -11.92
CA ASP A 80 20.02 -4.46 -13.26
C ASP A 80 18.77 -3.70 -13.68
N ILE A 81 18.08 -3.06 -12.72
CA ILE A 81 16.85 -2.33 -12.97
C ILE A 81 17.16 -0.92 -13.48
N ASP A 82 16.53 -0.56 -14.59
CA ASP A 82 16.70 0.75 -15.26
C ASP A 82 15.57 1.72 -14.93
N TYR A 83 14.40 1.22 -14.55
CA TYR A 83 13.24 2.02 -14.22
C TYR A 83 12.47 1.40 -13.05
N ILE A 84 12.25 2.18 -12.00
CA ILE A 84 11.41 1.78 -10.87
C ILE A 84 10.13 2.60 -10.84
N ILE A 85 8.99 1.92 -10.76
CA ILE A 85 7.67 2.51 -10.58
C ILE A 85 7.16 2.04 -9.24
N THR A 86 6.91 2.96 -8.32
CA THR A 86 6.30 2.63 -7.02
C THR A 86 4.86 3.12 -6.99
N VAL A 87 3.97 2.30 -6.45
CA VAL A 87 2.54 2.58 -6.36
C VAL A 87 2.11 2.47 -4.91
N SER A 88 1.61 3.56 -4.33
CA SER A 88 0.97 3.57 -3.02
C SER A 88 0.12 4.82 -2.81
N CYS A 89 -1.07 4.66 -2.22
CA CYS A 89 -1.96 5.77 -1.87
C CYS A 89 -2.47 5.73 -0.41
N THR A 90 -2.00 4.78 0.39
CA THR A 90 -2.49 4.57 1.77
C THR A 90 -1.58 5.18 2.85
N GLY A 91 -0.71 6.11 2.48
CA GLY A 91 0.11 6.88 3.40
C GLY A 91 0.94 7.94 2.68
N PHE A 92 1.51 8.85 3.44
CA PHE A 92 2.36 9.93 2.94
C PHE A 92 3.82 9.67 3.27
N MET A 93 4.67 9.84 2.26
CA MET A 93 6.10 9.57 2.39
C MET A 93 6.89 10.57 1.52
N ILE A 94 7.70 11.39 2.16
CA ILE A 94 8.61 12.33 1.49
C ILE A 94 10.01 12.16 2.12
N PRO A 95 11.01 11.72 1.34
CA PRO A 95 10.92 11.33 -0.07
C PRO A 95 10.03 10.10 -0.31
N SER A 96 9.61 9.88 -1.57
CA SER A 96 8.73 8.77 -1.95
C SER A 96 9.40 7.39 -1.78
N LEU A 97 8.58 6.35 -1.75
CA LEU A 97 8.99 4.95 -1.50
C LEU A 97 10.15 4.47 -2.39
N ASP A 98 10.16 4.85 -3.66
CA ASP A 98 11.23 4.52 -4.59
C ASP A 98 12.60 5.03 -4.12
N ALA A 99 12.67 6.23 -3.50
CA ALA A 99 13.91 6.76 -2.96
C ALA A 99 14.48 5.87 -1.84
N TYR A 100 13.62 5.37 -0.94
CA TYR A 100 14.03 4.42 0.10
C TYR A 100 14.52 3.10 -0.52
N LEU A 101 13.79 2.56 -1.50
CA LEU A 101 14.19 1.31 -2.16
C LEU A 101 15.52 1.43 -2.91
N ILE A 102 15.73 2.53 -3.62
CA ILE A 102 16.97 2.79 -4.35
C ILE A 102 18.15 2.81 -3.38
N ASN A 103 18.03 3.54 -2.28
CA ASN A 103 19.10 3.65 -1.30
C ASN A 103 19.33 2.33 -0.54
N ASN A 104 18.28 1.71 -0.03
CA ASN A 104 18.39 0.48 0.77
C ASN A 104 18.90 -0.72 -0.03
N LEU A 105 18.58 -0.79 -1.32
CA LEU A 105 18.99 -1.87 -2.21
C LEU A 105 20.20 -1.51 -3.06
N GLN A 106 20.77 -0.32 -2.90
CA GLN A 106 21.92 0.16 -3.68
C GLN A 106 21.70 -0.02 -5.19
N MET A 107 20.54 0.43 -5.65
CA MET A 107 20.21 0.45 -7.08
C MET A 107 21.05 1.48 -7.82
N LYS A 108 20.98 1.49 -9.17
CA LYS A 108 21.68 2.49 -9.98
C LYS A 108 21.32 3.91 -9.57
N GLN A 109 22.27 4.82 -9.58
CA GLN A 109 22.01 6.24 -9.28
C GLN A 109 21.30 6.98 -10.41
N ASP A 110 21.46 6.50 -11.64
CA ASP A 110 20.82 7.03 -12.85
C ASP A 110 19.49 6.31 -13.19
N ILE A 111 18.96 5.53 -12.26
CA ILE A 111 17.68 4.83 -12.44
C ILE A 111 16.53 5.82 -12.66
N VAL A 112 15.71 5.56 -13.69
CA VAL A 112 14.48 6.33 -13.90
C VAL A 112 13.47 6.02 -12.79
N ARG A 113 12.76 7.03 -12.31
CA ARG A 113 11.84 6.93 -11.15
C ARG A 113 10.45 7.44 -11.52
N LEU A 114 9.42 6.73 -11.07
CA LEU A 114 8.03 7.20 -11.13
C LEU A 114 7.27 6.76 -9.87
N PRO A 115 7.15 7.62 -8.86
CA PRO A 115 6.21 7.40 -7.79
C PRO A 115 4.78 7.72 -8.28
N VAL A 116 3.88 6.73 -8.19
CA VAL A 116 2.46 6.87 -8.52
C VAL A 116 1.69 6.90 -7.21
N THR A 117 1.21 8.07 -6.84
CA THR A 117 0.41 8.34 -5.65
C THR A 117 -0.98 8.81 -6.06
N GLU A 118 -1.93 8.78 -5.15
CA GLU A 118 -3.26 9.42 -5.30
C GLU A 118 -4.14 8.90 -6.45
N MET A 119 -3.73 7.85 -7.17
CA MET A 119 -4.55 7.22 -8.22
C MET A 119 -5.48 6.12 -7.70
N GLY A 120 -5.42 5.80 -6.41
CA GLY A 120 -6.23 4.73 -5.80
C GLY A 120 -5.95 3.35 -6.40
N CYS A 121 -6.94 2.47 -6.36
CA CYS A 121 -6.79 1.05 -6.75
C CYS A 121 -6.39 0.82 -8.21
N VAL A 122 -6.61 1.78 -9.10
CA VAL A 122 -6.23 1.66 -10.53
C VAL A 122 -4.73 1.83 -10.76
N ALA A 123 -4.02 2.42 -9.80
CA ALA A 123 -2.60 2.76 -9.91
C ALA A 123 -1.71 1.55 -10.22
N GLY A 124 -2.02 0.38 -9.68
CA GLY A 124 -1.28 -0.86 -9.98
C GLY A 124 -1.30 -1.22 -11.46
N VAL A 125 -2.47 -1.12 -12.09
CA VAL A 125 -2.62 -1.34 -13.54
C VAL A 125 -1.91 -0.24 -14.33
N SER A 126 -2.05 1.01 -13.90
CA SER A 126 -1.36 2.16 -14.52
C SER A 126 0.15 1.99 -14.47
N GLY A 127 0.71 1.54 -13.34
CA GLY A 127 2.14 1.25 -13.21
C GLY A 127 2.63 0.21 -14.23
N ILE A 128 1.84 -0.85 -14.46
CA ILE A 128 2.16 -1.86 -15.49
C ILE A 128 2.13 -1.24 -16.89
N ILE A 129 1.14 -0.39 -17.18
CA ILE A 129 1.02 0.31 -18.48
C ILE A 129 2.22 1.24 -18.70
N TYR A 130 2.61 2.03 -17.69
CA TYR A 130 3.78 2.92 -17.77
C TYR A 130 5.06 2.11 -18.01
N GLY A 131 5.24 1.01 -17.29
CA GLY A 131 6.37 0.11 -17.49
C GLY A 131 6.41 -0.47 -18.90
N LYS A 132 5.27 -0.94 -19.43
CA LYS A 132 5.15 -1.44 -20.79
C LYS A 132 5.50 -0.37 -21.83
N ASN A 133 4.99 0.85 -21.67
CA ASN A 133 5.26 1.96 -22.59
C ASN A 133 6.74 2.32 -22.62
N PHE A 134 7.40 2.32 -21.45
CA PHE A 134 8.83 2.52 -21.38
C PHE A 134 9.61 1.43 -22.11
N LEU A 135 9.24 0.17 -21.94
CA LEU A 135 9.91 -0.97 -22.59
C LEU A 135 9.68 -0.99 -24.11
N ASN A 136 8.55 -0.50 -24.60
CA ASN A 136 8.31 -0.37 -26.04
C ASN A 136 9.34 0.57 -26.72
N ALA A 137 9.75 1.62 -26.01
CA ALA A 137 10.77 2.56 -26.48
C ALA A 137 12.20 2.11 -26.12
N ASN A 138 12.33 1.21 -25.14
CA ASN A 138 13.61 0.77 -24.58
C ASN A 138 13.64 -0.74 -24.37
N PRO A 139 13.65 -1.58 -25.44
CA PRO A 139 13.41 -3.02 -25.37
C PRO A 139 14.47 -3.81 -24.58
N ASN A 140 15.67 -3.26 -24.42
CA ASN A 140 16.77 -3.90 -23.68
C ASN A 140 16.85 -3.47 -22.22
N LYS A 141 15.88 -2.66 -21.75
CA LYS A 141 15.84 -2.15 -20.39
C LYS A 141 14.97 -3.04 -19.49
N ARG A 142 15.09 -2.86 -18.17
CA ARG A 142 14.34 -3.59 -17.16
C ARG A 142 13.58 -2.65 -16.27
N VAL A 143 12.31 -2.97 -16.04
CA VAL A 143 11.40 -2.19 -15.21
C VAL A 143 10.98 -2.99 -13.99
N ALA A 144 11.02 -2.39 -12.82
CA ALA A 144 10.39 -2.91 -11.62
C ALA A 144 9.14 -2.08 -11.29
N VAL A 145 7.99 -2.76 -11.12
CA VAL A 145 6.78 -2.14 -10.59
C VAL A 145 6.56 -2.69 -9.19
N VAL A 146 6.53 -1.82 -8.19
CA VAL A 146 6.36 -2.17 -6.78
C VAL A 146 5.09 -1.49 -6.27
N SER A 147 4.08 -2.28 -5.94
CA SER A 147 2.83 -1.79 -5.36
C SER A 147 2.73 -2.24 -3.92
N VAL A 148 2.51 -1.31 -3.01
CA VAL A 148 2.28 -1.58 -1.58
C VAL A 148 1.17 -0.71 -1.05
N GLU A 149 0.19 -1.35 -0.40
CA GLU A 149 -0.95 -0.67 0.21
C GLU A 149 -1.19 -1.20 1.62
N ALA A 150 -1.44 -0.28 2.54
CA ALA A 150 -1.72 -0.57 3.94
C ALA A 150 -2.94 0.21 4.45
N PRO A 151 -4.16 -0.14 4.02
CA PRO A 151 -5.39 0.61 4.35
C PRO A 151 -5.65 0.77 5.86
N THR A 152 -5.11 -0.13 6.69
CA THR A 152 -5.23 0.00 8.15
C THR A 152 -4.59 1.27 8.71
N ALA A 153 -3.61 1.83 8.01
CA ALA A 153 -2.98 3.10 8.40
C ALA A 153 -3.84 4.34 8.11
N THR A 154 -4.82 4.23 7.22
CA THR A 154 -5.70 5.35 6.85
C THR A 154 -7.01 5.39 7.62
N PHE A 155 -7.37 4.30 8.32
CA PHE A 155 -8.62 4.20 9.05
C PHE A 155 -8.71 5.24 10.18
N GLN A 156 -9.76 6.07 10.18
CA GLN A 156 -9.99 7.12 11.15
C GLN A 156 -11.15 6.72 12.09
N LEU A 157 -10.89 6.59 13.39
CA LEU A 157 -11.88 6.13 14.37
C LEU A 157 -13.08 7.07 14.54
N ASP A 158 -12.84 8.36 14.42
CA ASP A 158 -13.86 9.38 14.65
C ASP A 158 -14.64 9.74 13.37
N ASN A 159 -14.31 9.07 12.25
CA ASN A 159 -14.98 9.28 10.97
C ASN A 159 -15.89 8.09 10.62
N PHE A 160 -17.22 8.31 10.73
CA PHE A 160 -18.23 7.31 10.39
C PHE A 160 -18.80 7.47 8.97
N SER A 161 -18.06 8.14 8.07
CA SER A 161 -18.44 8.20 6.66
C SER A 161 -18.21 6.83 5.98
N MET A 162 -18.92 6.60 4.88
CA MET A 162 -18.72 5.37 4.10
C MET A 162 -17.35 5.35 3.43
N ASP A 163 -16.78 6.51 3.11
CA ASP A 163 -15.45 6.64 2.48
C ASP A 163 -14.32 6.14 3.38
N ASN A 164 -14.52 6.23 4.72
CA ASN A 164 -13.56 5.68 5.69
C ASN A 164 -13.62 4.15 5.83
N ILE A 165 -14.64 3.50 5.24
CA ILE A 165 -14.94 2.07 5.43
C ILE A 165 -14.79 1.29 4.12
N ALA A 166 -14.94 1.95 2.98
CA ALA A 166 -14.98 1.34 1.64
C ALA A 166 -13.52 1.05 1.08
#